data_c90a9f474c94056f562ec297a7956dd6
#
_entry.id   c90a9f474c94056f562ec297a7956dd6
#
_cell.length_a   1.000
_cell.length_b   1.000
_cell.length_c   1.000
_cell.angle_alpha   90.00
_cell.angle_beta   90.00
_cell.angle_gamma   90.00
#
_symmetry.space_group_name_H-M   'P 1'
#
loop_
_entity.id
_entity.type
_entity.pdbx_description
1 polymer ?
#
loop_
_entity_poly.entity_id
_entity_poly.type
_entity_poly.pdbx_seq_one_letter_code
_entity_poly.pdbx_strand_id
1 'polypeptide(L)'
;MSQAIIESKFHFEGQTKEYNGKVRDVYTLNNGLLVMVASDRISAFDHVLPKGIPFKGQVLNQVATMFLNATEDIVPNWLVETPDPSVAVGIACEPIRVEMVIRGYMSGHAAREYKAGKRILCGVEMPEGMKENGKFPEPIITPATKAEEGHDEDISREDIIKQGIVPEEIYLKLEEYTRALFQRGTEMAAAQGLILVDTKYEFGMKDGKVILIDEIHTPDSSRYFYKEGYEERQASGEQQKQLSKEFVRQWLIENGFQGLEGQVMPVMPDEFVQVVSDRYIELYEIITGNKFEKSDTSDITQRIQKNVDTYLSTI
;
A
#
# COMPACT_ATOMS: atom_id res chain seq x y z
N MET A 1 18.07 -3.32 20.13
CA MET A 1 17.02 -3.32 19.11
C MET A 1 17.49 -2.46 17.95
N SER A 2 17.16 -2.85 16.72
CA SER A 2 17.38 -1.99 15.55
C SER A 2 16.60 -0.69 15.70
N GLN A 3 17.20 0.43 15.30
CA GLN A 3 16.48 1.71 15.31
C GLN A 3 15.42 1.70 14.19
N ALA A 4 14.33 2.44 14.40
CA ALA A 4 13.27 2.65 13.43
C ALA A 4 13.18 4.14 13.10
N ILE A 5 13.00 4.47 11.82
CA ILE A 5 12.74 5.84 11.39
C ILE A 5 11.25 6.17 11.55
N ILE A 6 10.93 6.95 12.57
CA ILE A 6 9.56 7.41 12.86
C ILE A 6 9.37 8.91 12.58
N GLU A 7 10.45 9.68 12.59
CA GLU A 7 10.49 11.08 12.17
C GLU A 7 11.52 11.22 11.06
N SER A 8 11.17 11.90 9.99
CA SER A 8 12.09 12.28 8.93
C SER A 8 12.13 13.81 8.83
N LYS A 9 13.34 14.36 8.96
CA LYS A 9 13.60 15.80 8.80
C LYS A 9 14.81 15.92 7.89
N PHE A 10 14.56 15.70 6.60
CA PHE A 10 15.59 15.82 5.58
C PHE A 10 15.55 17.20 4.94
N HIS A 11 16.68 17.64 4.45
CA HIS A 11 16.77 18.81 3.60
C HIS A 11 17.61 18.47 2.37
N PHE A 12 16.95 18.43 1.21
CA PHE A 12 17.58 18.10 -0.06
C PHE A 12 17.80 19.37 -0.90
N GLU A 13 18.85 19.39 -1.70
CA GLU A 13 19.11 20.51 -2.60
C GLU A 13 17.94 20.70 -3.58
N GLY A 14 17.48 21.95 -3.72
CA GLY A 14 16.33 22.28 -4.57
C GLY A 14 14.96 21.94 -3.99
N GLN A 15 14.87 21.54 -2.71
CA GLN A 15 13.60 21.25 -2.06
C GLN A 15 12.70 22.50 -2.01
N THR A 16 11.46 22.34 -2.46
CA THR A 16 10.46 23.42 -2.49
C THR A 16 9.26 23.15 -1.58
N LYS A 17 8.95 21.88 -1.31
CA LYS A 17 7.82 21.48 -0.49
C LYS A 17 8.14 20.19 0.27
N GLU A 18 7.55 20.06 1.46
CA GLU A 18 7.56 18.87 2.28
C GLU A 18 6.13 18.46 2.61
N TYR A 19 5.84 17.17 2.55
CA TYR A 19 4.59 16.56 2.99
C TYR A 19 4.88 15.35 3.87
N ASN A 20 4.39 15.39 5.10
CA ASN A 20 4.56 14.30 6.07
C ASN A 20 3.28 13.46 6.11
N GLY A 21 3.32 12.29 5.45
CA GLY A 21 2.20 11.35 5.45
C GLY A 21 2.20 10.41 6.65
N LYS A 22 1.20 9.54 6.73
CA LYS A 22 1.09 8.55 7.83
C LYS A 22 2.27 7.57 7.88
N VAL A 23 2.82 7.20 6.73
CA VAL A 23 3.91 6.20 6.61
C VAL A 23 5.02 6.61 5.64
N ARG A 24 4.81 7.65 4.84
CA ARG A 24 5.79 8.20 3.88
C ARG A 24 5.89 9.68 4.00
N ASP A 25 7.10 10.19 3.83
CA ASP A 25 7.36 11.62 3.73
C ASP A 25 7.87 11.94 2.32
N VAL A 26 7.33 13.00 1.74
CA VAL A 26 7.57 13.38 0.34
C VAL A 26 8.18 14.78 0.28
N TYR A 27 9.31 14.88 -0.38
CA TYR A 27 10.06 16.13 -0.60
C TYR A 27 10.04 16.46 -2.08
N THR A 28 9.34 17.52 -2.45
CA THR A 28 9.27 17.97 -3.85
C THR A 28 10.46 18.86 -4.17
N LEU A 29 11.12 18.62 -5.31
CA LEU A 29 12.27 19.37 -5.76
C LEU A 29 11.90 20.35 -6.91
N ASN A 30 12.70 21.38 -7.10
CA ASN A 30 12.47 22.43 -8.12
C ASN A 30 12.72 21.94 -9.58
N ASN A 31 13.36 20.79 -9.75
CA ASN A 31 13.63 20.16 -11.05
C ASN A 31 12.50 19.22 -11.53
N GLY A 32 11.36 19.20 -10.83
CA GLY A 32 10.22 18.36 -11.17
C GLY A 32 10.31 16.92 -10.67
N LEU A 33 11.29 16.62 -9.83
CA LEU A 33 11.40 15.35 -9.11
C LEU A 33 10.80 15.46 -7.70
N LEU A 34 10.57 14.31 -7.11
CA LEU A 34 10.28 14.18 -5.69
C LEU A 34 11.13 13.06 -5.08
N VAL A 35 11.46 13.21 -3.80
CA VAL A 35 12.09 12.19 -2.97
C VAL A 35 11.03 11.67 -2.01
N MET A 36 10.76 10.37 -2.02
CA MET A 36 9.81 9.71 -1.13
C MET A 36 10.55 8.82 -0.15
N VAL A 37 10.46 9.13 1.12
CA VAL A 37 11.07 8.36 2.22
C VAL A 37 10.00 7.47 2.82
N ALA A 38 10.15 6.17 2.68
CA ALA A 38 9.31 5.18 3.36
C ALA A 38 9.80 5.03 4.80
N SER A 39 9.02 5.53 5.74
CA SER A 39 9.34 5.45 7.17
C SER A 39 8.95 4.09 7.77
N ASP A 40 9.42 3.86 8.98
CA ASP A 40 9.06 2.67 9.77
C ASP A 40 7.77 2.88 10.60
N ARG A 41 7.08 4.01 10.39
CA ARG A 41 5.75 4.24 10.98
C ARG A 41 4.76 3.20 10.46
N ILE A 42 3.88 2.75 11.33
CA ILE A 42 2.74 1.91 10.97
C ILE A 42 1.46 2.61 11.36
N SER A 43 0.47 2.60 10.50
CA SER A 43 -0.84 3.14 10.78
C SER A 43 -1.93 2.08 10.67
N ALA A 44 -2.90 2.12 11.57
CA ALA A 44 -4.09 1.30 11.53
C ALA A 44 -5.29 2.11 12.05
N PHE A 45 -6.48 1.90 11.47
CA PHE A 45 -7.68 2.69 11.78
C PHE A 45 -7.44 4.21 11.65
N ASP A 46 -6.67 4.62 10.63
CA ASP A 46 -6.25 6.01 10.35
C ASP A 46 -5.35 6.67 11.38
N HIS A 47 -4.91 5.97 12.41
CA HIS A 47 -3.98 6.44 13.42
C HIS A 47 -2.58 5.87 13.21
N VAL A 48 -1.55 6.72 13.35
CA VAL A 48 -0.16 6.28 13.40
C VAL A 48 0.12 5.73 14.80
N LEU A 49 0.67 4.52 14.87
CA LEU A 49 0.98 3.88 16.14
C LEU A 49 2.24 4.50 16.78
N PRO A 50 2.33 4.50 18.13
CA PRO A 50 3.44 5.16 18.85
C PRO A 50 4.83 4.58 18.58
N LYS A 51 4.92 3.30 18.22
CA LYS A 51 6.19 2.62 17.91
C LYS A 51 6.32 2.35 16.43
N GLY A 52 7.49 2.65 15.87
CA GLY A 52 7.89 2.22 14.53
C GLY A 52 8.24 0.74 14.48
N ILE A 53 8.13 0.17 13.29
CA ILE A 53 8.48 -1.22 12.99
C ILE A 53 9.81 -1.24 12.25
N PRO A 54 10.91 -1.71 12.87
CA PRO A 54 12.22 -1.73 12.23
C PRO A 54 12.20 -2.41 10.86
N PHE A 55 12.84 -1.79 9.87
CA PHE A 55 12.93 -2.23 8.48
C PHE A 55 11.64 -2.20 7.66
N LYS A 56 10.51 -1.77 8.24
CA LYS A 56 9.24 -1.70 7.50
C LYS A 56 9.35 -0.79 6.26
N GLY A 57 9.93 0.39 6.42
CA GLY A 57 10.15 1.33 5.31
C GLY A 57 11.00 0.73 4.20
N GLN A 58 12.07 0.01 4.57
CA GLN A 58 12.92 -0.71 3.62
C GLN A 58 12.14 -1.77 2.85
N VAL A 59 11.36 -2.60 3.54
CA VAL A 59 10.51 -3.63 2.90
C VAL A 59 9.53 -3.00 1.93
N LEU A 60 8.80 -1.96 2.36
CA LEU A 60 7.82 -1.29 1.51
C LEU A 60 8.45 -0.71 0.24
N ASN A 61 9.57 0.01 0.39
CA ASN A 61 10.23 0.63 -0.74
C ASN A 61 10.75 -0.41 -1.75
N GLN A 62 11.41 -1.46 -1.28
CA GLN A 62 11.98 -2.48 -2.14
C GLN A 62 10.93 -3.35 -2.84
N VAL A 63 9.84 -3.71 -2.14
CA VAL A 63 8.70 -4.43 -2.77
C VAL A 63 8.03 -3.56 -3.81
N ALA A 64 7.74 -2.27 -3.49
CA ALA A 64 7.16 -1.34 -4.45
C ALA A 64 8.04 -1.18 -5.69
N THR A 65 9.35 -0.98 -5.52
CA THR A 65 10.32 -0.86 -6.62
C THR A 65 10.30 -2.07 -7.54
N MET A 66 10.31 -3.29 -6.96
CA MET A 66 10.26 -4.53 -7.74
C MET A 66 9.00 -4.58 -8.62
N PHE A 67 7.84 -4.26 -8.06
CA PHE A 67 6.58 -4.33 -8.81
C PHE A 67 6.42 -3.16 -9.80
N LEU A 68 6.86 -1.95 -9.47
CA LEU A 68 6.87 -0.83 -10.40
C LEU A 68 7.69 -1.16 -11.65
N ASN A 69 8.89 -1.73 -11.48
CA ASN A 69 9.74 -2.17 -12.59
C ASN A 69 9.10 -3.34 -13.37
N ALA A 70 8.47 -4.29 -12.69
CA ALA A 70 7.84 -5.46 -13.33
C ALA A 70 6.53 -5.14 -14.09
N THR A 71 6.05 -3.91 -14.02
CA THR A 71 4.77 -3.45 -14.63
C THR A 71 4.94 -2.25 -15.57
N GLU A 72 6.17 -1.86 -15.90
CA GLU A 72 6.47 -0.74 -16.82
C GLU A 72 5.86 -0.92 -18.21
N ASP A 73 5.71 -2.17 -18.67
CA ASP A 73 5.08 -2.53 -19.92
C ASP A 73 3.56 -2.34 -19.93
N ILE A 74 2.93 -2.20 -18.76
CA ILE A 74 1.48 -2.00 -18.59
C ILE A 74 1.16 -0.52 -18.55
N VAL A 75 1.83 0.23 -17.67
CA VAL A 75 1.62 1.66 -17.46
C VAL A 75 2.92 2.32 -17.04
N PRO A 76 3.26 3.51 -17.59
CA PRO A 76 4.41 4.25 -17.09
C PRO A 76 4.21 4.61 -15.62
N ASN A 77 5.27 4.55 -14.85
CA ASN A 77 5.22 4.87 -13.43
C ASN A 77 6.15 6.03 -13.06
N TRP A 78 6.00 6.52 -11.84
CA TRP A 78 6.70 7.70 -11.32
C TRP A 78 8.16 7.44 -10.94
N LEU A 79 8.56 6.18 -10.71
CA LEU A 79 9.87 5.81 -10.19
C LEU A 79 10.98 6.13 -11.19
N VAL A 80 12.06 6.75 -10.71
CA VAL A 80 13.29 7.01 -11.47
C VAL A 80 14.46 6.24 -10.88
N GLU A 81 14.64 6.28 -9.55
CA GLU A 81 15.78 5.65 -8.87
C GLU A 81 15.48 5.35 -7.41
N THR A 82 16.22 4.42 -6.82
CA THR A 82 16.16 4.06 -5.39
C THR A 82 17.53 4.22 -4.75
N PRO A 83 17.93 5.46 -4.43
CA PRO A 83 19.27 5.74 -3.92
C PRO A 83 19.55 5.16 -2.53
N ASP A 84 18.53 4.87 -1.75
CA ASP A 84 18.62 4.22 -0.44
C ASP A 84 17.55 3.11 -0.33
N PRO A 85 17.80 2.02 0.41
CA PRO A 85 16.82 0.95 0.58
C PRO A 85 15.42 1.40 1.05
N SER A 86 15.33 2.54 1.72
CA SER A 86 14.08 3.12 2.23
C SER A 86 13.59 4.34 1.43
N VAL A 87 14.25 4.70 0.30
CA VAL A 87 13.96 5.92 -0.44
C VAL A 87 13.82 5.64 -1.93
N ALA A 88 12.78 6.21 -2.52
CA ALA A 88 12.59 6.29 -3.97
C ALA A 88 12.63 7.76 -4.41
N VAL A 89 13.25 8.01 -5.56
CA VAL A 89 13.21 9.30 -6.28
C VAL A 89 12.41 9.09 -7.56
N GLY A 90 11.54 10.02 -7.88
CA GLY A 90 10.72 9.89 -9.07
C GLY A 90 10.16 11.22 -9.56
N ILE A 91 9.41 11.15 -10.65
CA ILE A 91 8.79 12.32 -11.26
C ILE A 91 7.59 12.80 -10.44
N ALA A 92 7.50 14.12 -10.24
CA ALA A 92 6.33 14.73 -9.62
C ALA A 92 5.16 14.72 -10.61
N CYS A 93 4.05 14.10 -10.21
CA CYS A 93 2.82 14.01 -10.97
C CYS A 93 1.69 14.77 -10.24
N GLU A 94 0.69 15.24 -10.97
CA GLU A 94 -0.54 15.74 -10.39
C GLU A 94 -1.43 14.55 -10.01
N PRO A 95 -1.72 14.28 -8.70
CA PRO A 95 -2.49 13.12 -8.30
C PRO A 95 -3.92 13.17 -8.80
N ILE A 96 -4.41 12.06 -9.33
CA ILE A 96 -5.83 11.82 -9.58
C ILE A 96 -6.49 11.47 -8.24
N ARG A 97 -7.56 12.17 -7.85
CA ARG A 97 -8.16 12.07 -6.51
C ARG A 97 -9.11 10.88 -6.35
N VAL A 98 -8.70 9.73 -6.87
CA VAL A 98 -9.42 8.46 -6.75
C VAL A 98 -8.42 7.36 -6.48
N GLU A 99 -8.65 6.59 -5.44
CA GLU A 99 -7.97 5.32 -5.20
C GLU A 99 -8.71 4.20 -5.94
N MET A 100 -7.98 3.47 -6.78
CA MET A 100 -8.53 2.33 -7.52
C MET A 100 -8.30 1.05 -6.72
N VAL A 101 -9.29 0.68 -5.91
CA VAL A 101 -9.24 -0.57 -5.13
C VAL A 101 -9.82 -1.70 -5.95
N ILE A 102 -9.06 -2.78 -6.12
CA ILE A 102 -9.49 -3.99 -6.81
C ILE A 102 -9.45 -5.19 -5.86
N ARG A 103 -10.49 -6.03 -5.92
CA ARG A 103 -10.69 -7.16 -5.01
C ARG A 103 -10.94 -8.44 -5.78
N GLY A 104 -10.07 -9.43 -5.59
CA GLY A 104 -10.27 -10.78 -6.08
C GLY A 104 -11.05 -11.67 -5.13
N TYR A 105 -11.19 -11.26 -3.86
CA TYR A 105 -11.78 -12.04 -2.77
C TYR A 105 -12.65 -11.17 -1.86
N MET A 106 -13.67 -11.78 -1.25
CA MET A 106 -14.57 -11.17 -0.28
C MET A 106 -13.85 -10.99 1.07
N SER A 107 -12.99 -10.00 1.17
CA SER A 107 -12.18 -9.75 2.38
C SER A 107 -12.23 -8.30 2.83
N GLY A 108 -11.82 -8.05 4.06
CA GLY A 108 -11.65 -6.71 4.60
C GLY A 108 -12.94 -5.88 4.56
N HIS A 109 -12.88 -4.70 3.92
CA HIS A 109 -14.02 -3.78 3.83
C HIS A 109 -15.23 -4.42 3.13
N ALA A 110 -15.01 -5.07 1.97
CA ALA A 110 -16.10 -5.73 1.25
C ALA A 110 -16.80 -6.81 2.09
N ALA A 111 -16.06 -7.60 2.87
CA ALA A 111 -16.62 -8.62 3.74
C ALA A 111 -17.44 -8.01 4.90
N ARG A 112 -16.96 -6.89 5.48
CA ARG A 112 -17.71 -6.18 6.54
C ARG A 112 -19.02 -5.62 6.01
N GLU A 113 -19.01 -4.98 4.86
CA GLU A 113 -20.21 -4.42 4.22
C GLU A 113 -21.20 -5.53 3.82
N TYR A 114 -20.69 -6.62 3.27
CA TYR A 114 -21.51 -7.80 2.93
C TYR A 114 -22.16 -8.43 4.16
N LYS A 115 -21.41 -8.57 5.26
CA LYS A 115 -21.91 -9.06 6.54
C LYS A 115 -22.95 -8.13 7.17
N ALA A 116 -22.80 -6.81 6.95
CA ALA A 116 -23.79 -5.80 7.34
C ALA A 116 -25.06 -5.80 6.47
N GLY A 117 -25.14 -6.69 5.46
CA GLY A 117 -26.32 -6.87 4.61
C GLY A 117 -26.25 -6.16 3.26
N LYS A 118 -25.20 -5.40 2.96
CA LYS A 118 -25.03 -4.78 1.64
C LYS A 118 -24.75 -5.83 0.57
N ARG A 119 -25.29 -5.63 -0.62
CA ARG A 119 -25.07 -6.47 -1.81
C ARG A 119 -24.53 -5.66 -2.99
N ILE A 120 -24.41 -4.36 -2.81
CA ILE A 120 -23.80 -3.45 -3.78
C ILE A 120 -22.72 -2.67 -3.04
N LEU A 121 -21.52 -2.62 -3.60
CA LEU A 121 -20.38 -1.86 -3.10
C LEU A 121 -19.81 -1.01 -4.25
N CYS A 122 -19.74 0.31 -4.09
CA CYS A 122 -19.27 1.24 -5.13
C CYS A 122 -19.98 1.03 -6.49
N GLY A 123 -21.29 0.74 -6.49
CA GLY A 123 -22.07 0.44 -7.70
C GLY A 123 -21.92 -0.98 -8.25
N VAL A 124 -21.05 -1.83 -7.67
CA VAL A 124 -20.82 -3.20 -8.13
C VAL A 124 -21.61 -4.19 -7.27
N GLU A 125 -22.35 -5.10 -7.93
CA GLU A 125 -23.07 -6.18 -7.26
C GLU A 125 -22.11 -7.24 -6.70
N MET A 126 -22.33 -7.61 -5.45
CA MET A 126 -21.65 -8.74 -4.80
C MET A 126 -22.57 -9.97 -4.82
N PRO A 127 -22.12 -11.11 -5.37
CA PRO A 127 -22.96 -12.30 -5.52
C PRO A 127 -23.54 -12.80 -4.20
N GLU A 128 -24.77 -13.32 -4.24
CA GLU A 128 -25.39 -13.93 -3.05
C GLU A 128 -24.67 -15.20 -2.62
N GLY A 129 -24.68 -15.47 -1.32
CA GLY A 129 -24.10 -16.68 -0.73
C GLY A 129 -22.59 -16.71 -0.62
N MET A 130 -21.92 -15.60 -0.91
CA MET A 130 -20.47 -15.52 -0.70
C MET A 130 -20.09 -15.61 0.78
N LYS A 131 -19.03 -16.35 1.06
CA LYS A 131 -18.40 -16.42 2.38
C LYS A 131 -17.24 -15.42 2.47
N GLU A 132 -16.93 -15.00 3.67
CA GLU A 132 -15.71 -14.23 3.94
C GLU A 132 -14.48 -14.98 3.38
N ASN A 133 -13.56 -14.24 2.77
CA ASN A 133 -12.37 -14.73 2.07
C ASN A 133 -12.64 -15.60 0.84
N GLY A 134 -13.91 -15.76 0.41
CA GLY A 134 -14.25 -16.44 -0.81
C GLY A 134 -13.83 -15.64 -2.05
N LYS A 135 -13.42 -16.37 -3.10
CA LYS A 135 -13.00 -15.77 -4.36
C LYS A 135 -14.21 -15.21 -5.12
N PHE A 136 -14.12 -13.99 -5.63
CA PHE A 136 -15.09 -13.46 -6.59
C PHE A 136 -15.01 -14.21 -7.93
N PRO A 137 -16.13 -14.38 -8.66
CA PRO A 137 -16.11 -14.94 -10.02
C PRO A 137 -15.17 -14.16 -10.94
N GLU A 138 -15.19 -12.82 -10.84
CA GLU A 138 -14.26 -11.89 -11.45
C GLU A 138 -13.86 -10.84 -10.43
N PRO A 139 -12.61 -10.33 -10.48
CA PRO A 139 -12.20 -9.22 -9.58
C PRO A 139 -13.08 -7.99 -9.77
N ILE A 140 -13.53 -7.43 -8.65
CA ILE A 140 -14.37 -6.22 -8.65
C ILE A 140 -13.52 -4.98 -8.33
N ILE A 141 -13.82 -3.85 -8.99
CA ILE A 141 -13.20 -2.56 -8.70
C ILE A 141 -14.17 -1.76 -7.84
N THR A 142 -13.69 -1.30 -6.68
CA THR A 142 -14.47 -0.57 -5.68
C THR A 142 -13.71 0.70 -5.31
N PRO A 143 -13.83 1.78 -6.11
CA PRO A 143 -13.04 2.98 -5.90
C PRO A 143 -13.39 3.71 -4.61
N ALA A 144 -12.43 4.50 -4.12
CA ALA A 144 -12.68 5.47 -3.06
C ALA A 144 -12.18 6.85 -3.49
N THR A 145 -12.83 7.90 -3.01
CA THR A 145 -12.30 9.27 -3.14
C THR A 145 -11.06 9.42 -2.29
N LYS A 146 -10.10 10.21 -2.74
CA LYS A 146 -8.95 10.59 -1.91
C LYS A 146 -9.25 11.95 -1.27
N ALA A 147 -9.69 11.91 -0.02
CA ALA A 147 -10.01 13.11 0.73
C ALA A 147 -8.76 13.94 1.05
N GLU A 148 -8.85 15.27 0.97
CA GLU A 148 -7.79 16.16 1.48
C GLU A 148 -7.81 16.21 3.00
N GLU A 149 -9.00 16.14 3.60
CA GLU A 149 -9.23 16.07 5.04
C GLU A 149 -10.33 15.03 5.31
N GLY A 150 -10.20 14.27 6.40
CA GLY A 150 -11.16 13.24 6.78
C GLY A 150 -10.77 11.83 6.32
N HIS A 151 -11.78 11.04 5.93
CA HIS A 151 -11.62 9.65 5.48
C HIS A 151 -11.97 9.52 4.01
N ASP A 152 -11.31 8.59 3.34
CA ASP A 152 -11.66 8.18 1.98
C ASP A 152 -13.04 7.54 1.99
N GLU A 153 -13.90 7.91 1.03
CA GLU A 153 -15.27 7.45 0.93
C GLU A 153 -15.47 6.56 -0.30
N ASP A 154 -16.21 5.46 -0.10
CA ASP A 154 -16.65 4.60 -1.19
C ASP A 154 -17.43 5.41 -2.23
N ILE A 155 -17.07 5.29 -3.49
CA ILE A 155 -17.74 5.99 -4.59
C ILE A 155 -17.91 5.07 -5.79
N SER A 156 -19.04 5.20 -6.50
CA SER A 156 -19.25 4.45 -7.73
C SER A 156 -18.56 5.10 -8.93
N ARG A 157 -18.27 4.29 -9.95
CA ARG A 157 -17.82 4.78 -11.25
C ARG A 157 -18.74 5.89 -11.80
N GLU A 158 -20.03 5.64 -11.74
CA GLU A 158 -21.07 6.54 -12.25
C GLU A 158 -21.01 7.89 -11.53
N ASP A 159 -20.82 7.88 -10.20
CA ASP A 159 -20.74 9.11 -9.41
C ASP A 159 -19.41 9.83 -9.64
N ILE A 160 -18.28 9.13 -9.80
CA ILE A 160 -16.99 9.73 -10.17
C ILE A 160 -17.12 10.54 -11.45
N ILE A 161 -17.72 9.94 -12.49
CA ILE A 161 -17.90 10.57 -13.80
C ILE A 161 -18.94 11.70 -13.71
N LYS A 162 -20.10 11.46 -13.08
CA LYS A 162 -21.18 12.42 -12.94
C LYS A 162 -20.77 13.66 -12.16
N GLN A 163 -19.97 13.51 -11.12
CA GLN A 163 -19.45 14.62 -10.30
C GLN A 163 -18.25 15.32 -10.96
N GLY A 164 -17.73 14.79 -12.07
CA GLY A 164 -16.58 15.36 -12.76
C GLY A 164 -15.26 15.25 -11.98
N ILE A 165 -15.16 14.30 -11.04
CA ILE A 165 -13.92 14.04 -10.27
C ILE A 165 -12.80 13.60 -11.22
N VAL A 166 -13.14 12.69 -12.15
CA VAL A 166 -12.27 12.23 -13.22
C VAL A 166 -13.06 12.21 -14.54
N PRO A 167 -12.53 12.74 -15.66
CA PRO A 167 -13.15 12.57 -16.97
C PRO A 167 -13.34 11.09 -17.31
N GLU A 168 -14.46 10.76 -17.97
CA GLU A 168 -14.81 9.36 -18.27
C GLU A 168 -13.71 8.62 -19.04
N GLU A 169 -13.10 9.25 -20.03
CA GLU A 169 -11.99 8.67 -20.82
C GLU A 169 -10.80 8.30 -19.94
N ILE A 170 -10.46 9.16 -18.99
CA ILE A 170 -9.37 8.89 -18.03
C ILE A 170 -9.78 7.77 -17.08
N TYR A 171 -11.00 7.82 -16.54
CA TYR A 171 -11.47 6.79 -15.60
C TYR A 171 -11.45 5.39 -16.24
N LEU A 172 -11.92 5.24 -17.48
CA LEU A 172 -11.86 3.98 -18.22
C LEU A 172 -10.43 3.44 -18.36
N LYS A 173 -9.47 4.36 -18.55
CA LYS A 173 -8.05 4.03 -18.59
C LYS A 173 -7.54 3.55 -17.23
N LEU A 174 -7.97 4.18 -16.13
CA LEU A 174 -7.65 3.72 -14.79
C LEU A 174 -8.17 2.29 -14.53
N GLU A 175 -9.38 1.96 -14.97
CA GLU A 175 -9.92 0.60 -14.85
C GLU A 175 -9.09 -0.43 -15.66
N GLU A 176 -8.74 -0.11 -16.90
CA GLU A 176 -7.90 -0.95 -17.75
C GLU A 176 -6.56 -1.26 -17.07
N TYR A 177 -5.87 -0.23 -16.62
CA TYR A 177 -4.59 -0.37 -15.92
C TYR A 177 -4.74 -1.12 -14.60
N THR A 178 -5.76 -0.82 -13.81
CA THR A 178 -6.04 -1.48 -12.53
C THR A 178 -6.19 -2.99 -12.72
N ARG A 179 -6.95 -3.44 -13.73
CA ARG A 179 -7.12 -4.87 -14.03
C ARG A 179 -5.83 -5.52 -14.50
N ALA A 180 -5.09 -4.89 -15.40
CA ALA A 180 -3.84 -5.42 -15.92
C ALA A 180 -2.75 -5.52 -14.83
N LEU A 181 -2.62 -4.50 -13.98
CA LEU A 181 -1.72 -4.51 -12.83
C LEU A 181 -2.08 -5.60 -11.82
N PHE A 182 -3.37 -5.77 -11.53
CA PHE A 182 -3.84 -6.79 -10.61
C PHE A 182 -3.60 -8.21 -11.14
N GLN A 183 -3.80 -8.43 -12.44
CA GLN A 183 -3.50 -9.70 -13.09
C GLN A 183 -2.00 -10.01 -12.96
N ARG A 184 -1.11 -9.07 -13.34
CA ARG A 184 0.35 -9.24 -13.23
C ARG A 184 0.77 -9.51 -11.79
N GLY A 185 0.26 -8.76 -10.82
CA GLY A 185 0.52 -8.97 -9.40
C GLY A 185 0.03 -10.33 -8.91
N THR A 186 -1.14 -10.78 -9.37
CA THR A 186 -1.69 -12.11 -9.05
C THR A 186 -0.80 -13.23 -9.59
N GLU A 187 -0.33 -13.12 -10.82
CA GLU A 187 0.57 -14.10 -11.46
C GLU A 187 1.91 -14.18 -10.71
N MET A 188 2.50 -13.02 -10.38
CA MET A 188 3.76 -12.96 -9.63
C MET A 188 3.60 -13.54 -8.22
N ALA A 189 2.53 -13.20 -7.51
CA ALA A 189 2.23 -13.76 -6.18
C ALA A 189 2.00 -15.27 -6.24
N ALA A 190 1.25 -15.74 -7.23
CA ALA A 190 0.98 -17.18 -7.41
C ALA A 190 2.23 -18.00 -7.69
N ALA A 191 3.20 -17.45 -8.41
CA ALA A 191 4.50 -18.08 -8.66
C ALA A 191 5.30 -18.27 -7.35
N GLN A 192 5.02 -17.46 -6.32
CA GLN A 192 5.64 -17.52 -5.00
C GLN A 192 4.76 -18.22 -3.94
N GLY A 193 3.71 -18.93 -4.35
CA GLY A 193 2.83 -19.64 -3.43
C GLY A 193 1.90 -18.73 -2.61
N LEU A 194 1.68 -17.49 -3.07
CA LEU A 194 0.78 -16.52 -2.48
C LEU A 194 -0.47 -16.29 -3.34
N ILE A 195 -1.52 -15.81 -2.72
CA ILE A 195 -2.75 -15.32 -3.35
C ILE A 195 -2.80 -13.81 -3.10
N LEU A 196 -2.79 -12.99 -4.14
CA LEU A 196 -3.11 -11.57 -4.04
C LEU A 196 -4.62 -11.41 -3.89
N VAL A 197 -5.06 -10.97 -2.72
CA VAL A 197 -6.47 -10.92 -2.32
C VAL A 197 -7.14 -9.65 -2.82
N ASP A 198 -6.56 -8.54 -2.48
CA ASP A 198 -6.96 -7.20 -2.89
C ASP A 198 -5.75 -6.24 -2.84
N THR A 199 -5.87 -5.16 -3.54
CA THR A 199 -4.88 -4.09 -3.55
C THR A 199 -5.52 -2.76 -3.95
N LYS A 200 -4.79 -1.66 -3.74
CA LYS A 200 -5.14 -0.33 -4.23
C LYS A 200 -4.04 0.21 -5.13
N TYR A 201 -4.44 0.99 -6.12
CA TYR A 201 -3.54 1.75 -6.99
C TYR A 201 -3.88 3.23 -6.96
N GLU A 202 -2.87 4.05 -7.03
CA GLU A 202 -2.99 5.48 -7.18
C GLU A 202 -2.37 5.91 -8.51
N PHE A 203 -3.01 6.88 -9.16
CA PHE A 203 -2.56 7.40 -10.44
C PHE A 203 -2.43 8.91 -10.38
N GLY A 204 -1.58 9.44 -11.24
CA GLY A 204 -1.42 10.87 -11.44
C GLY A 204 -1.36 11.21 -12.92
N MET A 205 -1.37 12.51 -13.22
CA MET A 205 -1.20 13.04 -14.57
C MET A 205 0.17 13.69 -14.69
N LYS A 206 0.85 13.42 -15.81
CA LYS A 206 2.07 14.11 -16.20
C LYS A 206 2.09 14.25 -17.73
N ASP A 207 2.22 15.48 -18.24
CA ASP A 207 2.29 15.77 -19.67
C ASP A 207 1.16 15.11 -20.48
N GLY A 208 -0.07 15.14 -19.93
CA GLY A 208 -1.26 14.55 -20.56
C GLY A 208 -1.34 13.02 -20.50
N LYS A 209 -0.44 12.36 -19.78
CA LYS A 209 -0.41 10.89 -19.63
C LYS A 209 -0.80 10.49 -18.20
N VAL A 210 -1.49 9.37 -18.10
CA VAL A 210 -1.73 8.69 -16.81
C VAL A 210 -0.44 7.98 -16.40
N ILE A 211 0.00 8.23 -15.18
CA ILE A 211 1.20 7.67 -14.55
C ILE A 211 0.77 6.92 -13.29
N LEU A 212 1.26 5.71 -13.10
CA LEU A 212 1.11 4.99 -11.84
C LEU A 212 2.01 5.65 -10.79
N ILE A 213 1.43 6.04 -9.67
CA ILE A 213 2.15 6.71 -8.58
C ILE A 213 2.05 5.93 -7.27
N ASP A 214 2.78 6.38 -6.25
CA ASP A 214 2.85 5.79 -4.92
C ASP A 214 3.40 4.34 -4.94
N GLU A 215 2.92 3.50 -4.05
CA GLU A 215 3.34 2.10 -3.92
C GLU A 215 2.35 1.13 -4.56
N ILE A 216 2.85 -0.01 -5.01
CA ILE A 216 2.00 -1.10 -5.45
C ILE A 216 2.42 -2.43 -4.82
N HIS A 217 1.43 -3.28 -4.53
CA HIS A 217 1.61 -4.67 -4.08
C HIS A 217 2.43 -4.86 -2.79
N THR A 218 2.59 -3.79 -2.00
CA THR A 218 3.26 -3.87 -0.70
C THR A 218 2.33 -4.44 0.38
N PRO A 219 2.87 -4.87 1.53
CA PRO A 219 2.04 -5.31 2.66
C PRO A 219 1.09 -4.24 3.21
N ASP A 220 1.33 -2.96 2.91
CA ASP A 220 0.48 -1.85 3.34
C ASP A 220 -0.67 -1.57 2.36
N SER A 221 -0.41 -1.70 1.06
CA SER A 221 -1.40 -1.47 0.00
C SER A 221 -2.18 -2.72 -0.40
N SER A 222 -1.72 -3.92 -0.02
CA SER A 222 -2.23 -5.20 -0.49
C SER A 222 -2.41 -6.20 0.63
N ARG A 223 -3.31 -7.17 0.41
CA ARG A 223 -3.50 -8.33 1.27
C ARG A 223 -3.09 -9.58 0.52
N TYR A 224 -2.34 -10.46 1.21
CA TYR A 224 -1.94 -11.76 0.67
C TYR A 224 -2.38 -12.88 1.59
N PHE A 225 -2.87 -13.98 0.99
CA PHE A 225 -3.01 -15.26 1.68
C PHE A 225 -1.92 -16.23 1.23
N TYR A 226 -1.55 -17.17 2.11
CA TYR A 226 -0.81 -18.34 1.67
C TYR A 226 -1.70 -19.22 0.84
N LYS A 227 -1.22 -19.63 -0.34
CA LYS A 227 -1.96 -20.53 -1.23
C LYS A 227 -2.11 -21.92 -0.62
N GLU A 228 -1.08 -22.38 0.07
CA GLU A 228 -1.10 -23.66 0.78
C GLU A 228 -2.16 -23.64 1.90
N GLY A 229 -3.07 -24.61 1.87
CA GLY A 229 -4.15 -24.77 2.83
C GLY A 229 -5.27 -23.72 2.71
N TYR A 230 -5.30 -22.89 1.65
CA TYR A 230 -6.37 -21.89 1.48
C TYR A 230 -7.74 -22.58 1.33
N GLU A 231 -7.84 -23.59 0.45
CA GLU A 231 -9.10 -24.27 0.18
C GLU A 231 -9.62 -25.05 1.41
N GLU A 232 -8.74 -25.70 2.15
CA GLU A 232 -9.07 -26.43 3.37
C GLU A 232 -9.64 -25.49 4.45
N ARG A 233 -8.95 -24.37 4.69
CA ARG A 233 -9.42 -23.35 5.64
C ARG A 233 -10.72 -22.71 5.19
N GLN A 234 -10.86 -22.45 3.89
CA GLN A 234 -12.09 -21.90 3.32
C GLN A 234 -13.28 -22.86 3.48
N ALA A 235 -13.06 -24.14 3.32
CA ALA A 235 -14.09 -25.17 3.50
C ALA A 235 -14.49 -25.35 4.97
N SER A 236 -13.52 -25.37 5.88
CA SER A 236 -13.75 -25.52 7.34
C SER A 236 -14.26 -24.26 8.01
N GLY A 237 -14.16 -23.08 7.36
CA GLY A 237 -14.51 -21.78 7.95
C GLY A 237 -13.45 -21.26 8.93
N GLU A 238 -12.24 -21.79 8.88
CA GLU A 238 -11.10 -21.28 9.61
C GLU A 238 -10.58 -19.98 9.01
N GLN A 239 -9.89 -19.18 9.82
CA GLN A 239 -9.26 -17.95 9.33
C GLN A 239 -8.13 -18.26 8.36
N GLN A 240 -8.04 -17.47 7.29
CA GLN A 240 -6.96 -17.61 6.33
C GLN A 240 -5.62 -17.17 6.93
N LYS A 241 -4.56 -17.94 6.64
CA LYS A 241 -3.20 -17.53 6.96
C LYS A 241 -2.79 -16.41 6.02
N GLN A 242 -2.43 -15.25 6.56
CA GLN A 242 -2.22 -14.05 5.76
C GLN A 242 -0.94 -13.30 6.10
N LEU A 243 -0.41 -12.61 5.10
CA LEU A 243 0.68 -11.66 5.18
C LEU A 243 0.14 -10.26 4.81
N SER A 244 -0.17 -9.48 5.81
CA SER A 244 -0.64 -8.09 5.69
C SER A 244 -0.64 -7.46 7.08
N LYS A 245 -0.91 -6.17 7.17
CA LYS A 245 -1.03 -5.51 8.48
C LYS A 245 -2.34 -5.83 9.23
N GLU A 246 -3.20 -6.73 8.72
CA GLU A 246 -4.45 -7.10 9.38
C GLU A 246 -4.23 -7.71 10.76
N PHE A 247 -3.13 -8.47 10.96
CA PHE A 247 -2.81 -9.00 12.29
C PHE A 247 -2.47 -7.92 13.32
N VAL A 248 -1.96 -6.75 12.88
CA VAL A 248 -1.77 -5.58 13.76
C VAL A 248 -3.12 -4.99 14.14
N ARG A 249 -4.06 -4.90 13.19
CA ARG A 249 -5.43 -4.46 13.48
C ARG A 249 -6.12 -5.40 14.45
N GLN A 250 -5.98 -6.71 14.25
CA GLN A 250 -6.54 -7.71 15.16
C GLN A 250 -5.98 -7.55 16.58
N TRP A 251 -4.67 -7.39 16.72
CA TRP A 251 -4.04 -7.13 18.01
C TRP A 251 -4.58 -5.85 18.66
N LEU A 252 -4.78 -4.78 17.89
CA LEU A 252 -5.35 -3.52 18.39
C LEU A 252 -6.78 -3.73 18.89
N ILE A 253 -7.62 -4.46 18.15
CA ILE A 253 -9.00 -4.80 18.52
C ILE A 253 -9.01 -5.58 19.86
N GLU A 254 -8.16 -6.59 19.99
CA GLU A 254 -8.02 -7.41 21.21
C GLU A 254 -7.54 -6.59 22.42
N ASN A 255 -6.83 -5.48 22.15
CA ASN A 255 -6.39 -4.52 23.18
C ASN A 255 -7.31 -3.29 23.30
N GLY A 256 -8.55 -3.38 22.79
CA GLY A 256 -9.60 -2.39 22.99
C GLY A 256 -9.53 -1.15 22.12
N PHE A 257 -8.82 -1.21 20.99
CA PHE A 257 -8.67 -0.07 20.07
C PHE A 257 -9.15 -0.40 18.65
N GLN A 258 -10.09 0.42 18.15
CA GLN A 258 -10.63 0.35 16.79
C GLN A 258 -10.70 1.74 16.11
N GLY A 259 -10.02 2.74 16.67
CA GLY A 259 -10.04 4.10 16.18
C GLY A 259 -11.31 4.89 16.53
N LEU A 260 -12.12 4.39 17.48
CA LEU A 260 -13.36 5.06 17.89
C LEU A 260 -13.07 6.15 18.93
N GLU A 261 -13.93 7.16 18.98
CA GLU A 261 -13.82 8.25 19.96
C GLU A 261 -13.80 7.72 21.40
N GLY A 262 -12.89 8.28 22.21
CA GLY A 262 -12.71 7.90 23.62
C GLY A 262 -11.85 6.64 23.85
N GLN A 263 -11.41 5.94 22.81
CA GLN A 263 -10.48 4.83 22.95
C GLN A 263 -9.04 5.31 23.12
N VAL A 264 -8.26 4.60 23.92
CA VAL A 264 -6.84 4.87 24.13
C VAL A 264 -6.01 3.91 23.28
N MET A 265 -5.11 4.48 22.48
CA MET A 265 -4.19 3.70 21.65
C MET A 265 -3.22 2.90 22.53
N PRO A 266 -3.21 1.55 22.42
CA PRO A 266 -2.27 0.74 23.17
C PRO A 266 -0.85 0.87 22.60
N VAL A 267 0.14 0.77 23.47
CA VAL A 267 1.55 0.73 23.07
C VAL A 267 1.97 -0.71 22.84
N MET A 268 2.42 -1.04 21.64
CA MET A 268 2.91 -2.38 21.30
C MET A 268 4.10 -2.78 22.19
N PRO A 269 4.10 -3.98 22.81
CA PRO A 269 5.30 -4.52 23.46
C PRO A 269 6.42 -4.73 22.44
N ASP A 270 7.67 -4.68 22.90
CA ASP A 270 8.83 -4.83 22.02
C ASP A 270 8.88 -6.19 21.31
N GLU A 271 8.43 -7.24 21.98
CA GLU A 271 8.30 -8.58 21.40
C GLU A 271 7.30 -8.60 20.25
N PHE A 272 6.18 -7.87 20.38
CA PHE A 272 5.20 -7.77 19.31
C PHE A 272 5.71 -6.92 18.13
N VAL A 273 6.41 -5.82 18.40
CA VAL A 273 7.10 -5.03 17.37
C VAL A 273 8.05 -5.90 16.55
N GLN A 274 8.80 -6.79 17.21
CA GLN A 274 9.68 -7.73 16.52
C GLN A 274 8.91 -8.71 15.64
N VAL A 275 7.81 -9.29 16.14
CA VAL A 275 6.93 -10.17 15.35
C VAL A 275 6.37 -9.45 14.13
N VAL A 276 5.99 -8.17 14.26
CA VAL A 276 5.53 -7.35 13.13
C VAL A 276 6.64 -7.18 12.11
N SER A 277 7.84 -6.79 12.54
CA SER A 277 9.01 -6.62 11.67
C SER A 277 9.34 -7.92 10.91
N ASP A 278 9.37 -9.05 11.62
CA ASP A 278 9.68 -10.35 11.02
C ASP A 278 8.65 -10.76 9.95
N ARG A 279 7.36 -10.43 10.14
CA ARG A 279 6.32 -10.68 9.12
C ARG A 279 6.44 -9.81 7.87
N TYR A 280 6.86 -8.55 8.02
CA TYR A 280 7.18 -7.71 6.84
C TYR A 280 8.36 -8.27 6.07
N ILE A 281 9.40 -8.71 6.77
CA ILE A 281 10.58 -9.35 6.17
C ILE A 281 10.18 -10.69 5.50
N GLU A 282 9.39 -11.52 6.18
CA GLU A 282 8.87 -12.79 5.63
C GLU A 282 8.13 -12.56 4.29
N LEU A 283 7.25 -11.54 4.24
CA LEU A 283 6.59 -11.23 2.96
C LEU A 283 7.58 -10.83 1.89
N TYR A 284 8.54 -9.96 2.22
CA TYR A 284 9.58 -9.57 1.27
C TYR A 284 10.31 -10.81 0.71
N GLU A 285 10.77 -11.70 1.58
CA GLU A 285 11.53 -12.89 1.18
C GLU A 285 10.68 -13.84 0.31
N ILE A 286 9.41 -14.02 0.64
CA ILE A 286 8.52 -14.86 -0.16
C ILE A 286 8.23 -14.21 -1.51
N ILE A 287 7.77 -12.94 -1.53
CA ILE A 287 7.28 -12.32 -2.78
C ILE A 287 8.40 -12.02 -3.77
N THR A 288 9.60 -11.72 -3.27
CA THR A 288 10.76 -11.44 -4.11
C THR A 288 11.58 -12.68 -4.45
N GLY A 289 11.47 -13.75 -3.64
CA GLY A 289 12.34 -14.92 -3.72
C GLY A 289 13.78 -14.64 -3.26
N ASN A 290 14.06 -13.47 -2.69
CA ASN A 290 15.39 -13.05 -2.24
C ASN A 290 15.45 -12.98 -0.72
N LYS A 291 16.63 -13.25 -0.16
CA LYS A 291 16.87 -13.02 1.26
C LYS A 291 16.89 -11.52 1.56
N PHE A 292 16.25 -11.10 2.66
CA PHE A 292 16.24 -9.71 3.06
C PHE A 292 17.59 -9.29 3.67
N GLU A 293 18.21 -8.29 3.07
CA GLU A 293 19.45 -7.71 3.56
C GLU A 293 19.14 -6.46 4.40
N LYS A 294 19.31 -6.59 5.71
CA LYS A 294 19.06 -5.48 6.65
C LYS A 294 20.08 -4.36 6.43
N SER A 295 19.60 -3.16 6.15
CA SER A 295 20.44 -1.97 6.07
C SER A 295 20.98 -1.56 7.44
N ASP A 296 22.09 -0.80 7.46
CA ASP A 296 22.62 -0.23 8.71
C ASP A 296 21.60 0.72 9.36
N THR A 297 21.31 0.48 10.62
CA THR A 297 20.39 1.27 11.44
C THR A 297 21.10 2.08 12.54
N SER A 298 22.42 2.16 12.54
CA SER A 298 23.19 2.93 13.54
C SER A 298 22.94 4.43 13.45
N ASP A 299 22.80 4.98 12.21
CA ASP A 299 22.36 6.34 11.92
C ASP A 299 21.59 6.37 10.60
N ILE A 300 20.28 6.03 10.67
CA ILE A 300 19.43 5.92 9.49
C ILE A 300 19.30 7.28 8.78
N THR A 301 19.18 8.36 9.55
CA THR A 301 19.02 9.72 9.01
C THR A 301 20.24 10.14 8.20
N GLN A 302 21.44 9.96 8.75
CA GLN A 302 22.68 10.30 8.05
C GLN A 302 22.88 9.43 6.79
N ARG A 303 22.56 8.13 6.86
CA ARG A 303 22.64 7.22 5.73
C ARG A 303 21.75 7.67 4.59
N ILE A 304 20.47 7.94 4.88
CA ILE A 304 19.49 8.37 3.88
C ILE A 304 19.92 9.71 3.28
N GLN A 305 20.21 10.73 4.11
CA GLN A 305 20.66 12.04 3.62
C GLN A 305 21.84 11.89 2.66
N LYS A 306 22.89 11.18 3.07
CA LYS A 306 24.09 10.97 2.26
C LYS A 306 23.79 10.27 0.93
N ASN A 307 22.99 9.21 0.96
CA ASN A 307 22.70 8.41 -0.25
C ASN A 307 21.89 9.24 -1.26
N VAL A 308 20.90 9.98 -0.79
CA VAL A 308 20.07 10.84 -1.63
C VAL A 308 20.89 12.00 -2.18
N ASP A 309 21.66 12.73 -1.35
CA ASP A 309 22.52 13.84 -1.79
C ASP A 309 23.54 13.37 -2.84
N THR A 310 24.13 12.19 -2.64
CA THR A 310 25.04 11.59 -3.61
C THR A 310 24.36 11.38 -4.97
N TYR A 311 23.14 10.82 -4.98
CA TYR A 311 22.39 10.63 -6.21
C TYR A 311 22.00 11.98 -6.85
N LEU A 312 21.44 12.91 -6.07
CA LEU A 312 20.99 14.22 -6.61
C LEU A 312 22.14 15.03 -7.19
N SER A 313 23.37 14.85 -6.72
CA SER A 313 24.56 15.51 -7.29
C SER A 313 24.96 14.98 -8.66
N THR A 314 24.36 13.88 -9.15
CA THR A 314 24.66 13.28 -10.46
C THR A 314 23.68 13.67 -11.56
N ILE A 315 22.61 14.40 -11.23
CA ILE A 315 21.50 14.73 -12.16
C ILE A 315 21.26 16.24 -12.35
#